data_b744bc23d88bea953e606c3b7b58caba
#
_entry.id   b744bc23d88bea953e606c3b7b58caba
#
_cell.length_a   1.000
_cell.length_b   1.000
_cell.length_c   1.000
_cell.angle_alpha   90.00
_cell.angle_beta   90.00
_cell.angle_gamma   90.00
#
_symmetry.space_group_name_H-M   'P 1'
#
loop_
_entity.id
_entity.type
_entity.pdbx_description
1 polymer ?
#
loop_
_entity_poly.entity_id
_entity_poly.type
_entity_poly.pdbx_seq_one_letter_code
_entity_poly.pdbx_strand_id
1 'polypeptide(L)'
;MTTANRRTFLRGALGGGIVAGMGLLPSSLTDALAEPAPAGGLADLEHVIFLMQENRSFDHYYGTLRGVRGFADPAAIRLRSGGDVFFQPTRSGLTVPPFPVRGAADRQRMDAENIDALDHTWKGGHAALADGWHDGWIAAKTDSTMAYYDREDIPFHYALADAFTICDHYYCSSPTSTSPNRNFFFSGTTGYEPGTGERAVENSAYDRGHPGYDWPCIGEILQDAGVPWQVYQEWDNFTDNNIEFFRRFKRVSKQVFGDFGTEIDDFYQGLRRLPEAEAHRRSGEVDARARALPRTERELFFRGLRRTATGTLTDRIAADIAAGTLPTVSYVVASERESEHPSGSSPRASANLVHRILDALGRNPAVWRKTALFLLYDENDGYFDHVPPPRPPRDLADEWVGGLPLGLGDRVPMTVVSPWTVGGHVASETFDHTSTLRFLERWLGIAVPAISSWRRTVCGDLTSAFDFQVPQGLPTQAHPRPVGALSPRWKPHAPAVGRRPAQEPGERPARPVPYVPGATAVPRPDGVRVRLNNTGSRSAHFTVFPYHAPDSVPLHADVLGEVRLDVPAPGGRYDLLVLGPAGEHWRFVTSPAVEG
;
A
#
# COMPACT_ATOMS: atom_id res chain seq x y z
N MET A 1 48.27 -2.14 -17.96
CA MET A 1 47.02 -1.50 -17.46
C MET A 1 46.31 -2.53 -16.62
N THR A 2 46.46 -2.41 -15.32
CA THR A 2 45.84 -3.31 -14.34
C THR A 2 44.35 -3.01 -14.28
N THR A 3 43.55 -4.00 -14.61
CA THR A 3 42.09 -3.95 -14.46
C THR A 3 41.74 -3.76 -12.98
N ALA A 4 41.37 -2.55 -12.61
CA ALA A 4 40.84 -2.29 -11.28
C ALA A 4 39.59 -3.15 -11.05
N ASN A 5 39.61 -3.94 -9.97
CA ASN A 5 38.50 -4.82 -9.60
C ASN A 5 37.22 -3.96 -9.40
N ARG A 6 36.14 -4.39 -10.01
CA ARG A 6 34.81 -3.72 -9.99
C ARG A 6 34.35 -3.32 -8.57
N ARG A 7 34.76 -4.07 -7.55
CA ARG A 7 34.55 -3.75 -6.13
C ARG A 7 35.23 -2.43 -5.70
N THR A 8 36.39 -2.12 -6.27
CA THR A 8 37.15 -0.90 -5.95
C THR A 8 36.56 0.33 -6.66
N PHE A 9 36.05 0.14 -7.90
CA PHE A 9 35.42 1.21 -8.67
C PHE A 9 34.10 1.66 -8.03
N LEU A 10 33.27 0.70 -7.56
CA LEU A 10 31.98 1.02 -6.90
C LEU A 10 32.16 1.71 -5.53
N ARG A 11 33.28 1.45 -4.83
CA ARG A 11 33.65 2.17 -3.60
C ARG A 11 34.15 3.60 -3.85
N GLY A 12 34.68 3.89 -5.02
CA GLY A 12 35.22 5.20 -5.38
C GLY A 12 34.21 6.20 -5.97
N ALA A 13 33.10 5.72 -6.53
CA ALA A 13 32.09 6.57 -7.18
C ALA A 13 31.03 7.15 -6.22
N LEU A 14 31.00 6.70 -4.96
CA LEU A 14 30.03 7.13 -3.93
C LEU A 14 30.54 8.25 -3.00
N GLY A 15 31.64 8.92 -3.37
CA GLY A 15 32.31 9.95 -2.59
C GLY A 15 31.69 11.34 -2.66
N GLY A 16 30.39 11.50 -2.63
CA GLY A 16 29.74 12.82 -2.60
C GLY A 16 28.30 12.75 -2.08
N GLY A 17 28.11 12.78 -0.78
CA GLY A 17 26.84 13.22 -0.18
C GLY A 17 25.92 12.17 0.42
N ILE A 18 26.33 10.92 0.68
CA ILE A 18 25.47 9.93 1.37
C ILE A 18 26.24 9.30 2.55
N VAL A 19 26.24 9.95 3.70
CA VAL A 19 26.91 9.43 4.91
C VAL A 19 25.92 8.98 6.01
N ALA A 20 24.61 8.98 5.81
CA ALA A 20 23.63 8.70 6.87
C ALA A 20 22.79 7.42 6.71
N GLY A 21 23.09 6.53 5.74
CA GLY A 21 22.29 5.31 5.48
C GLY A 21 23.09 4.00 5.43
N MET A 22 24.34 4.00 5.84
CA MET A 22 25.20 2.82 5.74
C MET A 22 24.87 1.80 6.83
N GLY A 23 24.31 0.67 6.46
CA GLY A 23 24.21 -0.51 7.30
C GLY A 23 22.80 -1.06 7.59
N LEU A 24 21.76 -0.79 6.78
CA LEU A 24 20.38 -1.23 7.08
C LEU A 24 19.84 -2.42 6.24
N LEU A 25 20.39 -2.74 5.09
CA LEU A 25 20.02 -3.95 4.33
C LEU A 25 20.94 -5.13 4.67
N PRO A 26 20.46 -6.38 4.59
CA PRO A 26 21.29 -7.55 4.84
C PRO A 26 22.56 -7.57 3.98
N SER A 27 23.70 -7.91 4.56
CA SER A 27 24.95 -8.03 3.81
C SER A 27 24.88 -9.11 2.72
N SER A 28 24.16 -10.20 2.98
CA SER A 28 23.87 -11.25 2.02
C SER A 28 23.15 -10.74 0.78
N LEU A 29 22.18 -9.84 0.97
CA LEU A 29 21.44 -9.21 -0.13
C LEU A 29 22.36 -8.29 -0.95
N THR A 30 23.19 -7.47 -0.30
CA THR A 30 24.13 -6.59 -0.99
C THR A 30 25.20 -7.38 -1.75
N ASP A 31 25.65 -8.53 -1.21
CA ASP A 31 26.55 -9.43 -1.91
C ASP A 31 25.86 -10.08 -3.14
N ALA A 32 24.61 -10.48 -3.02
CA ALA A 32 23.82 -11.03 -4.13
C ALA A 32 23.55 -10.00 -5.24
N LEU A 33 23.39 -8.72 -4.87
CA LEU A 33 23.23 -7.61 -5.82
C LEU A 33 24.56 -7.19 -6.48
N ALA A 34 25.74 -7.61 -5.93
CA ALA A 34 27.03 -7.35 -6.56
C ALA A 34 27.20 -8.07 -7.90
N GLU A 35 26.45 -9.13 -8.13
CA GLU A 35 26.33 -9.76 -9.43
C GLU A 35 25.20 -9.09 -10.21
N PRO A 36 25.45 -8.65 -11.46
CA PRO A 36 24.40 -7.99 -12.24
C PRO A 36 23.22 -8.94 -12.47
N ALA A 37 22.01 -8.42 -12.32
CA ALA A 37 20.84 -9.14 -12.80
C ALA A 37 21.02 -9.42 -14.31
N PRO A 38 20.67 -10.60 -14.79
CA PRO A 38 20.64 -10.85 -16.23
C PRO A 38 19.65 -9.87 -16.86
N ALA A 39 19.97 -9.34 -18.04
CA ALA A 39 18.97 -8.74 -18.89
C ALA A 39 17.89 -9.79 -19.17
N GLY A 40 16.63 -9.41 -19.03
CA GLY A 40 15.53 -10.37 -19.12
C GLY A 40 14.20 -9.70 -19.37
N GLY A 41 13.15 -10.37 -18.99
CA GLY A 41 11.78 -9.91 -19.06
C GLY A 41 10.94 -10.47 -17.92
N LEU A 42 9.66 -10.18 -17.93
CA LEU A 42 8.72 -10.67 -16.93
C LEU A 42 8.69 -12.21 -16.86
N ALA A 43 9.04 -12.90 -17.97
CA ALA A 43 9.10 -14.37 -18.04
C ALA A 43 10.27 -14.98 -17.26
N ASP A 44 11.28 -14.18 -16.90
CA ASP A 44 12.43 -14.65 -16.10
C ASP A 44 12.16 -14.61 -14.59
N LEU A 45 11.03 -14.06 -14.20
CA LEU A 45 10.52 -14.10 -12.83
C LEU A 45 9.97 -15.49 -12.53
N GLU A 46 10.40 -16.11 -11.44
CA GLU A 46 9.92 -17.42 -10.99
C GLU A 46 9.15 -17.34 -9.67
N HIS A 47 9.44 -16.33 -8.84
CA HIS A 47 8.86 -16.18 -7.51
C HIS A 47 8.39 -14.76 -7.26
N VAL A 48 7.17 -14.64 -6.77
CA VAL A 48 6.60 -13.39 -6.26
C VAL A 48 6.22 -13.57 -4.80
N ILE A 49 6.66 -12.65 -3.95
CA ILE A 49 6.34 -12.60 -2.53
C ILE A 49 5.56 -11.31 -2.28
N PHE A 50 4.35 -11.42 -1.75
CA PHE A 50 3.57 -10.30 -1.26
C PHE A 50 3.61 -10.26 0.26
N LEU A 51 4.02 -9.13 0.83
CA LEU A 51 3.93 -8.83 2.25
C LEU A 51 3.11 -7.55 2.40
N MET A 52 1.85 -7.71 2.79
CA MET A 52 0.96 -6.60 3.12
C MET A 52 1.01 -6.37 4.63
N GLN A 53 1.51 -5.19 5.01
CA GLN A 53 1.57 -4.70 6.38
C GLN A 53 0.37 -3.81 6.69
N GLU A 54 0.29 -3.31 7.92
CA GLU A 54 -0.87 -2.64 8.48
C GLU A 54 -0.67 -1.15 8.68
N ASN A 55 -1.58 -0.44 8.16
CA ASN A 55 -2.18 0.83 8.52
C ASN A 55 -1.18 1.99 8.53
N ARG A 56 -0.68 2.39 7.34
CA ARG A 56 0.14 3.59 7.19
C ARG A 56 -0.19 4.34 5.92
N SER A 57 -0.36 5.69 6.01
CA SER A 57 -0.45 6.50 4.80
C SER A 57 0.92 6.75 4.18
N PHE A 58 0.94 7.13 2.90
CA PHE A 58 2.18 7.47 2.22
C PHE A 58 2.87 8.69 2.85
N ASP A 59 2.13 9.76 3.12
CA ASP A 59 2.69 10.97 3.75
C ASP A 59 3.17 10.71 5.18
N HIS A 60 2.48 9.88 5.95
CA HIS A 60 2.88 9.49 7.30
C HIS A 60 4.27 8.85 7.33
N TYR A 61 4.66 8.12 6.26
CA TYR A 61 5.94 7.44 6.14
C TYR A 61 6.95 8.20 5.28
N TYR A 62 6.52 8.69 4.13
CA TYR A 62 7.40 9.19 3.09
C TYR A 62 7.15 10.66 2.71
N GLY A 63 6.34 11.38 3.46
CA GLY A 63 6.07 12.80 3.21
C GLY A 63 7.34 13.66 3.18
N THR A 64 8.39 13.27 3.92
CA THR A 64 9.70 13.96 3.89
C THR A 64 10.73 13.34 2.95
N LEU A 65 10.45 12.19 2.32
CA LEU A 65 11.40 11.51 1.45
C LEU A 65 11.64 12.32 0.17
N ARG A 66 12.91 12.46 -0.23
CA ARG A 66 13.29 13.18 -1.46
C ARG A 66 12.68 12.55 -2.72
N GLY A 67 12.31 13.40 -3.68
CA GLY A 67 11.98 13.02 -5.05
C GLY A 67 10.71 12.19 -5.21
N VAL A 68 9.80 12.21 -4.23
CA VAL A 68 8.44 11.66 -4.30
C VAL A 68 7.42 12.79 -4.14
N ARG A 69 6.15 12.54 -4.44
CA ARG A 69 5.05 13.46 -4.09
C ARG A 69 4.81 13.43 -2.57
N GLY A 70 5.54 14.28 -1.87
CA GLY A 70 5.51 14.42 -0.42
C GLY A 70 5.18 15.86 0.00
N PHE A 71 5.74 16.32 1.12
CA PHE A 71 5.42 17.62 1.68
C PHE A 71 5.89 18.83 0.86
N ALA A 72 6.71 18.66 -0.18
CA ALA A 72 7.07 19.71 -1.13
C ALA A 72 6.35 19.59 -2.48
N ASP A 73 5.28 18.78 -2.59
CA ASP A 73 4.54 18.59 -3.84
C ASP A 73 4.02 19.93 -4.40
N PRO A 74 4.44 20.34 -5.61
CA PRO A 74 3.96 21.57 -6.23
C PRO A 74 2.49 21.46 -6.71
N ALA A 75 1.97 20.23 -6.86
CA ALA A 75 0.61 19.93 -7.27
C ALA A 75 -0.37 19.83 -6.08
N ALA A 76 0.09 20.11 -4.85
CA ALA A 76 -0.76 20.08 -3.66
C ALA A 76 -1.98 20.99 -3.82
N ILE A 77 -3.16 20.47 -3.48
CA ILE A 77 -4.43 21.21 -3.61
C ILE A 77 -4.54 22.32 -2.56
N ARG A 78 -5.48 23.23 -2.78
CA ARG A 78 -6.00 24.11 -1.74
C ARG A 78 -7.26 23.50 -1.12
N LEU A 79 -7.46 23.75 0.15
CA LEU A 79 -8.72 23.42 0.83
C LEU A 79 -9.88 24.25 0.25
N ARG A 80 -11.10 23.85 0.53
CA ARG A 80 -12.32 24.58 0.19
C ARG A 80 -12.28 26.05 0.66
N SER A 81 -11.67 26.29 1.81
CA SER A 81 -11.42 27.63 2.36
C SER A 81 -10.39 28.47 1.61
N GLY A 82 -9.68 27.90 0.64
CA GLY A 82 -8.57 28.53 -0.09
C GLY A 82 -7.19 28.33 0.55
N GLY A 83 -7.11 27.78 1.77
CA GLY A 83 -5.85 27.46 2.45
C GLY A 83 -5.11 26.27 1.82
N ASP A 84 -3.82 26.12 2.16
CA ASP A 84 -2.99 25.01 1.75
C ASP A 84 -3.47 23.69 2.43
N VAL A 85 -3.56 22.59 1.67
CA VAL A 85 -4.04 21.28 2.16
C VAL A 85 -3.24 20.75 3.36
N PHE A 86 -1.98 21.13 3.47
CA PHE A 86 -1.15 20.73 4.60
C PHE A 86 -1.53 21.45 5.92
N PHE A 87 -2.39 22.45 5.90
CA PHE A 87 -2.89 23.14 7.09
C PHE A 87 -4.34 22.79 7.35
N GLN A 88 -4.56 21.62 7.94
CA GLN A 88 -5.88 21.08 8.16
C GLN A 88 -6.66 21.84 9.23
N PRO A 89 -7.93 22.21 8.97
CA PRO A 89 -8.72 23.02 9.89
C PRO A 89 -9.21 22.21 11.09
N THR A 90 -9.16 22.84 12.27
CA THR A 90 -9.83 22.37 13.47
C THR A 90 -11.27 22.93 13.56
N ARG A 91 -12.10 22.35 14.42
CA ARG A 91 -13.45 22.90 14.70
C ARG A 91 -13.43 24.31 15.30
N SER A 92 -12.32 24.72 15.89
CA SER A 92 -12.15 26.07 16.45
C SER A 92 -11.64 27.09 15.44
N GLY A 93 -11.43 26.71 14.18
CA GLY A 93 -10.91 27.59 13.13
C GLY A 93 -9.39 27.74 13.12
N LEU A 94 -8.66 27.08 14.02
CA LEU A 94 -7.21 26.96 13.95
C LEU A 94 -6.82 25.94 12.87
N THR A 95 -5.57 25.95 12.45
CA THR A 95 -5.03 24.96 11.51
C THR A 95 -3.86 24.20 12.10
N VAL A 96 -3.74 22.93 11.72
CA VAL A 96 -2.65 22.05 12.16
C VAL A 96 -1.91 21.51 10.92
N PRO A 97 -0.64 21.83 10.76
CA PRO A 97 0.19 21.21 9.73
C PRO A 97 0.71 19.83 10.18
N PRO A 98 1.27 19.01 9.27
CA PRO A 98 1.96 17.78 9.63
C PRO A 98 3.09 18.06 10.65
N PHE A 99 3.24 17.16 11.61
CA PHE A 99 4.25 17.28 12.66
C PHE A 99 4.96 15.94 12.94
N PRO A 100 6.26 15.93 13.30
CA PRO A 100 7.01 14.70 13.51
C PRO A 100 6.57 13.99 14.79
N VAL A 101 6.37 12.68 14.72
CA VAL A 101 6.01 11.82 15.86
C VAL A 101 7.02 11.97 16.98
N ARG A 102 8.34 11.99 16.67
CA ARG A 102 9.42 12.14 17.65
C ARG A 102 9.30 13.46 18.44
N GLY A 103 9.01 14.55 17.77
CA GLY A 103 8.79 15.84 18.45
C GLY A 103 7.57 15.85 19.36
N ALA A 104 6.53 15.08 19.03
CA ALA A 104 5.37 14.88 19.91
C ALA A 104 5.75 13.94 21.08
N ALA A 105 6.50 12.87 20.82
CA ALA A 105 6.98 11.94 21.82
C ALA A 105 7.82 12.64 22.90
N ASP A 106 8.75 13.50 22.50
CA ASP A 106 9.57 14.32 23.42
C ASP A 106 8.70 15.20 24.32
N ARG A 107 7.72 15.90 23.76
CA ARG A 107 6.81 16.77 24.51
C ARG A 107 5.93 16.00 25.48
N GLN A 108 5.43 14.84 25.07
CA GLN A 108 4.49 13.99 25.84
C GLN A 108 5.22 12.97 26.70
N ARG A 109 6.56 12.86 26.63
CA ARG A 109 7.40 11.87 27.33
C ARG A 109 6.98 10.43 27.02
N MET A 110 6.78 10.13 25.74
CA MET A 110 6.34 8.86 25.22
C MET A 110 7.39 8.26 24.25
N ASP A 111 7.17 7.03 23.84
CA ASP A 111 7.98 6.33 22.85
C ASP A 111 7.42 6.60 21.43
N ALA A 112 8.24 7.11 20.51
CA ALA A 112 7.85 7.43 19.15
C ALA A 112 7.39 6.19 18.34
N GLU A 113 7.77 4.97 18.72
CA GLU A 113 7.46 3.77 17.95
C GLU A 113 6.09 3.16 18.26
N ASN A 114 5.53 3.45 19.43
CA ASN A 114 4.33 2.79 19.93
C ASN A 114 3.12 3.74 19.93
N ILE A 115 2.90 4.46 18.82
CA ILE A 115 1.69 5.27 18.64
C ILE A 115 0.44 4.38 18.51
N ASP A 116 -0.73 4.94 18.81
CA ASP A 116 -2.01 4.22 18.77
C ASP A 116 -2.76 4.45 17.46
N ALA A 117 -3.65 3.52 17.12
CA ALA A 117 -4.50 3.57 15.94
C ALA A 117 -5.52 4.72 15.97
N LEU A 118 -5.91 5.17 14.79
CA LEU A 118 -6.93 6.19 14.57
C LEU A 118 -8.20 5.57 13.97
N ASP A 119 -9.20 6.40 13.70
CA ASP A 119 -10.42 5.97 13.02
C ASP A 119 -10.14 5.73 11.52
N HIS A 120 -10.29 4.49 11.08
CA HIS A 120 -10.16 4.04 9.69
C HIS A 120 -11.43 3.35 9.18
N THR A 121 -12.57 3.62 9.80
CA THR A 121 -13.88 3.12 9.36
C THR A 121 -14.32 3.74 8.04
N TRP A 122 -15.25 3.09 7.33
CA TRP A 122 -15.91 3.62 6.12
C TRP A 122 -16.43 5.06 6.33
N LYS A 123 -17.10 5.28 7.45
CA LYS A 123 -17.63 6.60 7.79
C LYS A 123 -16.52 7.62 8.05
N GLY A 124 -15.50 7.24 8.81
CA GLY A 124 -14.37 8.11 9.16
C GLY A 124 -13.51 8.47 7.95
N GLY A 125 -13.26 7.50 7.04
CA GLY A 125 -12.56 7.72 5.78
C GLY A 125 -13.26 8.76 4.90
N HIS A 126 -14.55 8.57 4.63
CA HIS A 126 -15.32 9.52 3.82
C HIS A 126 -15.47 10.90 4.47
N ALA A 127 -15.59 10.96 5.80
CA ALA A 127 -15.62 12.23 6.51
C ALA A 127 -14.31 13.02 6.38
N ALA A 128 -13.15 12.33 6.37
CA ALA A 128 -11.85 12.96 6.15
C ALA A 128 -11.71 13.49 4.72
N LEU A 129 -12.14 12.72 3.73
CA LEU A 129 -12.11 13.10 2.31
C LEU A 129 -13.08 14.25 1.97
N ALA A 130 -14.11 14.50 2.78
CA ALA A 130 -15.02 15.64 2.69
C ALA A 130 -15.48 15.95 1.25
N ASP A 131 -16.16 14.98 0.60
CA ASP A 131 -16.60 15.04 -0.81
C ASP A 131 -15.50 15.31 -1.83
N GLY A 132 -14.22 15.09 -1.48
CA GLY A 132 -13.04 15.26 -2.32
C GLY A 132 -12.27 16.56 -2.08
N TRP A 133 -12.70 17.40 -1.14
CA TRP A 133 -11.98 18.60 -0.77
C TRP A 133 -10.85 18.37 0.23
N HIS A 134 -10.76 17.18 0.83
CA HIS A 134 -9.69 16.81 1.77
C HIS A 134 -9.54 17.73 2.99
N ASP A 135 -10.63 18.36 3.45
CA ASP A 135 -10.61 19.32 4.56
C ASP A 135 -11.26 18.80 5.85
N GLY A 136 -11.56 17.49 5.91
CA GLY A 136 -12.26 16.87 7.04
C GLY A 136 -11.36 16.12 8.04
N TRP A 137 -10.05 16.04 7.82
CA TRP A 137 -9.15 15.11 8.53
C TRP A 137 -9.18 15.25 10.05
N ILE A 138 -8.93 16.44 10.58
CA ILE A 138 -8.89 16.66 12.04
C ILE A 138 -10.27 16.49 12.66
N ALA A 139 -11.33 16.94 11.98
CA ALA A 139 -12.69 16.79 12.46
C ALA A 139 -13.14 15.33 12.57
N ALA A 140 -12.66 14.47 11.64
CA ALA A 140 -12.96 13.04 11.61
C ALA A 140 -12.04 12.22 12.53
N LYS A 141 -10.75 12.57 12.62
CA LYS A 141 -9.69 11.67 13.13
C LYS A 141 -8.79 12.29 14.22
N THR A 142 -9.06 13.48 14.72
CA THR A 142 -8.25 14.27 15.66
C THR A 142 -6.96 14.84 15.02
N ASP A 143 -6.20 15.63 15.79
CA ASP A 143 -4.92 16.21 15.33
C ASP A 143 -3.82 15.17 15.13
N SER A 144 -3.93 14.00 15.76
CA SER A 144 -3.00 12.87 15.61
C SER A 144 -2.88 12.40 14.16
N THR A 145 -3.90 12.63 13.32
CA THR A 145 -3.88 12.31 11.88
C THR A 145 -2.71 12.96 11.16
N MET A 146 -2.25 14.14 11.61
CA MET A 146 -1.18 14.93 10.99
C MET A 146 0.23 14.49 11.42
N ALA A 147 0.36 13.46 12.25
CA ALA A 147 1.66 12.94 12.68
C ALA A 147 2.38 12.20 11.54
N TYR A 148 3.71 12.39 11.42
CA TYR A 148 4.53 11.68 10.43
C TYR A 148 5.85 11.19 11.02
N TYR A 149 6.41 10.14 10.40
CA TYR A 149 7.77 9.67 10.60
C TYR A 149 8.73 10.24 9.56
N ASP A 150 9.99 10.42 9.95
CA ASP A 150 11.07 10.79 9.05
C ASP A 150 12.14 9.68 8.95
N ARG A 151 13.22 9.96 8.20
CA ARG A 151 14.33 9.01 8.02
C ARG A 151 14.99 8.57 9.32
N GLU A 152 15.03 9.41 10.34
CA GLU A 152 15.63 9.05 11.63
C GLU A 152 14.72 8.12 12.44
N ASP A 153 13.41 8.21 12.25
CA ASP A 153 12.42 7.35 12.89
C ASP A 153 12.37 5.96 12.25
N ILE A 154 12.30 5.89 10.90
CA ILE A 154 12.14 4.65 10.12
C ILE A 154 13.27 4.46 9.08
N PRO A 155 14.53 4.43 9.51
CA PRO A 155 15.69 4.45 8.61
C PRO A 155 15.75 3.24 7.66
N PHE A 156 15.23 2.08 8.06
CA PHE A 156 15.21 0.87 7.24
C PHE A 156 14.27 1.04 6.03
N HIS A 157 13.06 1.58 6.24
CA HIS A 157 12.10 1.82 5.15
C HIS A 157 12.62 2.84 4.14
N TYR A 158 13.29 3.90 4.63
CA TYR A 158 13.96 4.88 3.77
C TYR A 158 15.12 4.24 2.98
N ALA A 159 15.89 3.35 3.60
CA ALA A 159 16.95 2.62 2.90
C ALA A 159 16.40 1.70 1.81
N LEU A 160 15.28 1.02 2.05
CA LEU A 160 14.59 0.25 1.01
C LEU A 160 14.14 1.14 -0.15
N ALA A 161 13.51 2.29 0.14
CA ALA A 161 13.09 3.24 -0.87
C ALA A 161 14.27 3.84 -1.65
N ASP A 162 15.42 4.07 -1.00
CA ASP A 162 16.65 4.55 -1.65
C ASP A 162 17.35 3.47 -2.49
N ALA A 163 17.11 2.20 -2.18
CA ALA A 163 17.72 1.08 -2.88
C ALA A 163 16.88 0.57 -4.06
N PHE A 164 15.58 0.58 -3.93
CA PHE A 164 14.63 -0.06 -4.85
C PHE A 164 13.62 0.92 -5.41
N THR A 165 12.58 0.42 -6.10
CA THR A 165 11.52 1.27 -6.65
C THR A 165 10.40 1.47 -5.63
N ILE A 166 10.12 2.74 -5.29
CA ILE A 166 8.95 3.14 -4.49
C ILE A 166 7.83 3.64 -5.41
N CYS A 167 6.58 3.29 -5.09
CA CYS A 167 5.40 3.74 -5.83
C CYS A 167 4.71 4.87 -5.05
N ASP A 168 4.79 6.12 -5.54
CA ASP A 168 4.22 7.29 -4.86
C ASP A 168 2.79 7.63 -5.30
N HIS A 169 2.20 6.78 -6.14
CA HIS A 169 0.81 6.81 -6.57
C HIS A 169 0.13 5.45 -6.34
N TYR A 170 0.52 4.75 -5.28
CA TYR A 170 -0.15 3.53 -4.84
C TYR A 170 -1.18 3.88 -3.78
N TYR A 171 -2.42 3.50 -4.02
CA TYR A 171 -3.58 3.80 -3.18
C TYR A 171 -4.11 2.52 -2.52
N CYS A 172 -4.65 2.61 -1.30
CA CYS A 172 -5.55 1.56 -0.85
C CYS A 172 -6.80 1.53 -1.73
N SER A 173 -7.49 0.39 -1.78
CA SER A 173 -8.54 0.20 -2.79
C SER A 173 -9.87 0.87 -2.41
N SER A 174 -10.04 1.24 -1.14
CA SER A 174 -11.25 1.90 -0.66
C SER A 174 -10.95 2.69 0.64
N PRO A 175 -11.61 3.85 0.87
CA PRO A 175 -11.40 4.64 2.08
C PRO A 175 -12.12 4.00 3.29
N THR A 176 -11.68 2.82 3.68
CA THR A 176 -12.23 2.02 4.77
C THR A 176 -11.15 1.15 5.40
N SER A 177 -11.57 0.26 6.31
CA SER A 177 -10.72 -0.56 7.16
C SER A 177 -10.05 -1.76 6.45
N THR A 178 -9.32 -2.55 7.24
CA THR A 178 -8.47 -3.67 6.86
C THR A 178 -9.16 -4.72 5.98
N SER A 179 -10.27 -5.34 6.45
CA SER A 179 -10.84 -6.50 5.74
C SER A 179 -11.34 -6.18 4.32
N PRO A 180 -12.06 -5.06 4.05
CA PRO A 180 -12.44 -4.71 2.69
C PRO A 180 -11.25 -4.44 1.78
N ASN A 181 -10.19 -3.76 2.26
CA ASN A 181 -8.98 -3.52 1.47
C ASN A 181 -8.23 -4.82 1.17
N ARG A 182 -8.12 -5.72 2.14
CA ARG A 182 -7.56 -7.07 1.94
C ARG A 182 -8.45 -7.93 1.04
N ASN A 183 -9.78 -7.73 1.00
CA ASN A 183 -10.65 -8.37 0.00
C ASN A 183 -10.26 -7.95 -1.42
N PHE A 184 -10.00 -6.67 -1.68
CA PHE A 184 -9.48 -6.23 -2.98
C PHE A 184 -8.14 -6.88 -3.31
N PHE A 185 -7.24 -6.97 -2.35
CA PHE A 185 -5.93 -7.60 -2.51
C PHE A 185 -6.02 -9.10 -2.82
N PHE A 186 -6.90 -9.82 -2.15
CA PHE A 186 -7.03 -11.27 -2.32
C PHE A 186 -8.06 -11.70 -3.37
N SER A 187 -8.88 -10.78 -3.93
CA SER A 187 -9.92 -11.19 -4.88
C SER A 187 -10.24 -10.18 -5.99
N GLY A 188 -9.73 -8.95 -5.90
CA GLY A 188 -9.99 -7.89 -6.89
C GLY A 188 -11.27 -7.09 -6.64
N THR A 189 -12.01 -7.40 -5.59
CA THR A 189 -13.23 -6.69 -5.18
C THR A 189 -13.49 -6.86 -3.68
N THR A 190 -14.27 -5.96 -3.10
CA THR A 190 -14.91 -6.21 -1.81
C THR A 190 -16.40 -6.49 -2.02
N GLY A 191 -16.79 -7.47 -2.71
CA GLY A 191 -18.15 -7.94 -3.03
C GLY A 191 -19.26 -7.54 -2.06
N TYR A 192 -20.16 -8.45 -1.79
CA TYR A 192 -21.34 -8.21 -0.96
C TYR A 192 -21.36 -9.13 0.27
N GLU A 193 -21.87 -8.63 1.40
CA GLU A 193 -22.14 -9.46 2.57
C GLU A 193 -23.15 -10.56 2.23
N PRO A 194 -22.89 -11.81 2.59
CA PRO A 194 -23.73 -12.94 2.22
C PRO A 194 -25.17 -12.79 2.72
N GLY A 195 -26.13 -12.83 1.79
CA GLY A 195 -27.56 -12.81 2.11
C GLY A 195 -28.16 -11.44 2.44
N THR A 196 -27.38 -10.36 2.46
CA THR A 196 -27.88 -9.00 2.78
C THR A 196 -28.07 -8.12 1.55
N GLY A 197 -27.22 -8.30 0.53
CA GLY A 197 -27.12 -7.39 -0.61
C GLY A 197 -26.37 -6.10 -0.30
N GLU A 198 -25.80 -5.95 0.89
CA GLU A 198 -24.96 -4.82 1.28
C GLU A 198 -23.51 -5.05 0.85
N ARG A 199 -22.80 -3.98 0.45
CA ARG A 199 -21.37 -4.06 0.14
C ARG A 199 -20.57 -4.37 1.41
N ALA A 200 -19.59 -5.26 1.30
CA ALA A 200 -18.70 -5.63 2.40
C ALA A 200 -17.65 -4.51 2.62
N VAL A 201 -18.06 -3.38 3.20
CA VAL A 201 -17.20 -2.21 3.44
C VAL A 201 -16.74 -2.05 4.89
N GLU A 202 -17.04 -3.04 5.73
CA GLU A 202 -16.66 -3.12 7.14
C GLU A 202 -15.95 -4.44 7.44
N ASN A 203 -15.43 -4.60 8.65
CA ASN A 203 -14.71 -5.81 9.07
C ASN A 203 -15.64 -6.96 9.50
N SER A 204 -16.83 -7.08 8.91
CA SER A 204 -17.88 -8.06 9.28
C SER A 204 -17.42 -9.51 9.20
N ALA A 205 -16.44 -9.83 8.33
CA ALA A 205 -15.92 -11.17 8.17
C ALA A 205 -15.20 -11.73 9.42
N TYR A 206 -14.83 -10.86 10.37
CA TYR A 206 -14.25 -11.27 11.67
C TYR A 206 -15.29 -11.84 12.63
N ASP A 207 -16.58 -11.61 12.37
CA ASP A 207 -17.65 -12.08 13.23
C ASP A 207 -17.75 -13.62 13.20
N ARG A 208 -17.89 -14.20 14.39
CA ARG A 208 -18.12 -15.65 14.52
C ARG A 208 -19.38 -16.06 13.78
N GLY A 209 -19.29 -17.16 13.06
CA GLY A 209 -20.40 -17.68 12.29
C GLY A 209 -20.63 -16.97 10.94
N HIS A 210 -19.81 -16.01 10.55
CA HIS A 210 -19.87 -15.43 9.21
C HIS A 210 -19.78 -16.54 8.16
N PRO A 211 -20.76 -16.64 7.20
CA PRO A 211 -20.88 -17.80 6.31
C PRO A 211 -19.79 -17.90 5.26
N GLY A 212 -18.99 -16.87 5.12
CA GLY A 212 -17.93 -16.73 4.13
C GLY A 212 -18.42 -16.11 2.82
N TYR A 213 -17.57 -15.29 2.23
CA TYR A 213 -17.81 -14.65 0.95
C TYR A 213 -17.93 -15.68 -0.18
N ASP A 214 -18.78 -15.42 -1.19
CA ASP A 214 -19.14 -16.39 -2.22
C ASP A 214 -18.57 -16.10 -3.62
N TRP A 215 -17.79 -15.04 -3.76
CA TRP A 215 -16.99 -14.80 -4.96
C TRP A 215 -15.59 -15.42 -4.83
N PRO A 216 -14.90 -15.75 -5.94
CA PRO A 216 -13.61 -16.44 -5.89
C PRO A 216 -12.48 -15.52 -5.39
N CYS A 217 -11.61 -16.06 -4.54
CA CYS A 217 -10.36 -15.40 -4.16
C CYS A 217 -9.18 -15.92 -4.98
N ILE A 218 -8.05 -15.23 -4.90
CA ILE A 218 -6.82 -15.57 -5.64
C ILE A 218 -6.30 -16.97 -5.27
N GLY A 219 -6.46 -17.43 -4.03
CA GLY A 219 -6.08 -18.79 -3.62
C GLY A 219 -6.83 -19.87 -4.38
N GLU A 220 -8.12 -19.66 -4.70
CA GLU A 220 -8.91 -20.55 -5.53
C GLU A 220 -8.45 -20.50 -6.99
N ILE A 221 -8.23 -19.29 -7.51
CA ILE A 221 -7.80 -19.07 -8.90
C ILE A 221 -6.43 -19.72 -9.16
N LEU A 222 -5.46 -19.52 -8.29
CA LEU A 222 -4.13 -20.13 -8.40
C LEU A 222 -4.20 -21.65 -8.26
N GLN A 223 -5.03 -22.18 -7.34
CA GLN A 223 -5.23 -23.60 -7.15
C GLN A 223 -5.81 -24.25 -8.40
N ASP A 224 -6.85 -23.65 -8.97
CA ASP A 224 -7.55 -24.18 -10.14
C ASP A 224 -6.70 -24.05 -11.43
N ALA A 225 -5.80 -23.06 -11.50
CA ALA A 225 -4.80 -22.90 -12.56
C ALA A 225 -3.57 -23.81 -12.39
N GLY A 226 -3.44 -24.55 -11.29
CA GLY A 226 -2.28 -25.40 -11.02
C GLY A 226 -1.00 -24.65 -10.68
N VAL A 227 -1.07 -23.35 -10.39
CA VAL A 227 0.08 -22.52 -10.02
C VAL A 227 0.50 -22.86 -8.58
N PRO A 228 1.79 -23.11 -8.28
CA PRO A 228 2.26 -23.27 -6.91
C PRO A 228 2.09 -21.98 -6.10
N TRP A 229 1.39 -22.06 -4.98
CA TRP A 229 1.15 -20.92 -4.09
C TRP A 229 1.14 -21.32 -2.63
N GLN A 230 1.41 -20.37 -1.72
CA GLN A 230 1.42 -20.58 -0.28
C GLN A 230 1.11 -19.28 0.45
N VAL A 231 0.34 -19.39 1.57
CA VAL A 231 0.30 -18.37 2.62
C VAL A 231 1.26 -18.79 3.73
N TYR A 232 2.25 -17.96 4.00
CA TYR A 232 3.15 -18.10 5.14
C TYR A 232 2.58 -17.30 6.30
N GLN A 233 2.25 -17.97 7.40
CA GLN A 233 1.61 -17.37 8.57
C GLN A 233 1.87 -18.20 9.83
N GLU A 234 1.76 -17.56 10.99
CA GLU A 234 1.94 -18.17 12.31
C GLU A 234 0.59 -18.41 13.00
N TRP A 235 0.62 -19.06 14.18
CA TRP A 235 -0.59 -19.25 15.02
C TRP A 235 -1.31 -17.94 15.29
N ASP A 236 -0.57 -16.86 15.46
CA ASP A 236 -1.06 -15.49 15.41
C ASP A 236 -0.82 -14.91 14.01
N ASN A 237 -1.86 -14.63 13.28
CA ASN A 237 -1.80 -13.99 11.98
C ASN A 237 -2.58 -12.67 11.95
N PHE A 238 -2.92 -12.15 13.11
CA PHE A 238 -3.69 -10.91 13.32
C PHE A 238 -5.05 -10.87 12.57
N THR A 239 -5.54 -12.01 12.12
CA THR A 239 -6.74 -12.19 11.29
C THR A 239 -6.59 -11.61 9.87
N ASP A 240 -5.36 -11.36 9.41
CA ASP A 240 -5.04 -10.68 8.15
C ASP A 240 -5.01 -11.57 6.91
N ASN A 241 -5.26 -12.86 7.09
CA ASN A 241 -5.40 -13.80 5.98
C ASN A 241 -6.84 -13.84 5.47
N ASN A 242 -7.26 -12.88 4.65
CA ASN A 242 -8.64 -12.85 4.16
C ASN A 242 -9.06 -14.07 3.33
N ILE A 243 -8.13 -14.91 2.86
CA ILE A 243 -8.49 -16.20 2.24
C ILE A 243 -9.37 -17.03 3.17
N GLU A 244 -9.16 -16.94 4.49
CA GLU A 244 -9.96 -17.64 5.51
C GLU A 244 -11.45 -17.25 5.50
N PHE A 245 -11.78 -16.07 4.96
CA PHE A 245 -13.15 -15.53 4.93
C PHE A 245 -13.96 -15.96 3.72
N PHE A 246 -13.35 -16.65 2.75
CA PHE A 246 -14.07 -17.12 1.57
C PHE A 246 -14.73 -18.50 1.81
N ARG A 247 -15.91 -18.68 1.26
CA ARG A 247 -16.80 -19.84 1.53
C ARG A 247 -16.11 -21.19 1.31
N ARG A 248 -15.28 -21.32 0.27
CA ARG A 248 -14.55 -22.56 -0.02
C ARG A 248 -13.55 -22.87 1.10
N PHE A 249 -12.84 -21.89 1.61
CA PHE A 249 -11.88 -22.05 2.72
C PHE A 249 -12.58 -22.21 4.07
N LYS A 250 -13.68 -21.48 4.34
CA LYS A 250 -14.53 -21.70 5.52
C LYS A 250 -15.03 -23.14 5.60
N ARG A 251 -15.42 -23.73 4.46
CA ARG A 251 -15.85 -25.14 4.40
C ARG A 251 -14.70 -26.09 4.76
N VAL A 252 -13.50 -25.88 4.20
CA VAL A 252 -12.30 -26.68 4.54
C VAL A 252 -11.92 -26.51 6.01
N SER A 253 -11.92 -25.29 6.52
CA SER A 253 -11.71 -24.98 7.93
C SER A 253 -12.69 -25.76 8.83
N LYS A 254 -13.98 -25.73 8.51
CA LYS A 254 -15.01 -26.45 9.29
C LYS A 254 -14.79 -27.97 9.30
N GLN A 255 -14.32 -28.57 8.21
CA GLN A 255 -14.00 -30.00 8.15
C GLN A 255 -12.82 -30.37 9.07
N VAL A 256 -11.87 -29.47 9.28
CA VAL A 256 -10.69 -29.70 10.11
C VAL A 256 -10.94 -29.35 11.58
N PHE A 257 -11.58 -28.22 11.85
CA PHE A 257 -11.73 -27.68 13.21
C PHE A 257 -13.10 -27.98 13.85
N GLY A 258 -14.10 -28.39 13.08
CA GLY A 258 -15.48 -28.63 13.60
C GLY A 258 -15.55 -29.57 14.79
N ASP A 259 -14.79 -30.66 14.76
CA ASP A 259 -14.75 -31.62 15.86
C ASP A 259 -14.02 -31.12 17.11
N PHE A 260 -13.24 -30.05 17.01
CA PHE A 260 -12.67 -29.36 18.18
C PHE A 260 -13.67 -28.39 18.80
N GLY A 261 -14.85 -28.19 18.18
CA GLY A 261 -15.89 -27.27 18.66
C GLY A 261 -15.47 -25.79 18.61
N THR A 262 -14.58 -25.41 17.68
CA THR A 262 -13.99 -24.08 17.62
C THR A 262 -13.76 -23.64 16.18
N GLU A 263 -13.60 -22.34 15.96
CA GLU A 263 -13.15 -21.78 14.69
C GLU A 263 -11.63 -21.77 14.59
N ILE A 264 -11.10 -21.60 13.39
CA ILE A 264 -9.67 -21.66 13.08
C ILE A 264 -8.85 -20.68 13.93
N ASP A 265 -9.29 -19.42 14.03
CA ASP A 265 -8.58 -18.40 14.78
C ASP A 265 -8.56 -18.69 16.28
N ASP A 266 -9.72 -18.99 16.87
CA ASP A 266 -9.82 -19.36 18.28
C ASP A 266 -8.93 -20.56 18.63
N PHE A 267 -8.85 -21.54 17.73
CA PHE A 267 -8.00 -22.71 17.92
C PHE A 267 -6.53 -22.33 18.02
N TYR A 268 -6.02 -21.61 17.01
CA TYR A 268 -4.62 -21.25 16.95
C TYR A 268 -4.23 -20.22 18.03
N GLN A 269 -5.08 -19.25 18.34
CA GLN A 269 -4.89 -18.35 19.48
C GLN A 269 -4.88 -19.12 20.82
N GLY A 270 -5.69 -20.17 20.92
CA GLY A 270 -5.67 -21.08 22.05
C GLY A 270 -4.32 -21.80 22.24
N LEU A 271 -3.67 -22.22 21.15
CA LEU A 271 -2.35 -22.88 21.21
C LEU A 271 -1.28 -22.01 21.84
N ARG A 272 -1.30 -20.71 21.60
CA ARG A 272 -0.32 -19.75 22.18
C ARG A 272 -0.32 -19.71 23.71
N ARG A 273 -1.38 -20.17 24.35
CA ARG A 273 -1.56 -20.17 25.80
C ARG A 273 -1.18 -21.51 26.46
N LEU A 274 -0.89 -22.53 25.64
CA LEU A 274 -0.55 -23.87 26.11
C LEU A 274 0.97 -24.03 26.30
N PRO A 275 1.40 -24.99 27.13
CA PRO A 275 2.79 -25.45 27.13
C PRO A 275 3.21 -25.90 25.72
N GLU A 276 4.43 -25.59 25.30
CA GLU A 276 4.93 -25.80 23.94
C GLU A 276 4.68 -27.22 23.41
N ALA A 277 5.02 -28.26 24.21
CA ALA A 277 4.82 -29.66 23.81
C ALA A 277 3.33 -29.98 23.56
N GLU A 278 2.41 -29.42 24.34
CA GLU A 278 0.97 -29.64 24.19
C GLU A 278 0.45 -28.87 22.97
N ALA A 279 0.90 -27.63 22.74
CA ALA A 279 0.55 -26.84 21.57
C ALA A 279 0.98 -27.55 20.28
N HIS A 280 2.22 -28.06 20.23
CA HIS A 280 2.70 -28.82 19.07
C HIS A 280 1.92 -30.13 18.85
N ARG A 281 1.59 -30.86 19.92
CA ARG A 281 0.77 -32.07 19.83
C ARG A 281 -0.59 -31.76 19.20
N ARG A 282 -1.29 -30.73 19.69
CA ARG A 282 -2.62 -30.32 19.16
C ARG A 282 -2.55 -29.80 17.74
N SER A 283 -1.52 -29.01 17.41
CA SER A 283 -1.27 -28.59 16.02
C SER A 283 -1.04 -29.80 15.10
N GLY A 284 -0.32 -30.83 15.58
CA GLY A 284 -0.12 -32.09 14.86
C GLY A 284 -1.43 -32.88 14.61
N GLU A 285 -2.40 -32.80 15.53
CA GLU A 285 -3.73 -33.41 15.35
C GLU A 285 -4.51 -32.71 14.23
N VAL A 286 -4.44 -31.38 14.14
CA VAL A 286 -5.00 -30.61 13.03
C VAL A 286 -4.37 -31.02 11.70
N ASP A 287 -3.02 -31.07 11.63
CA ASP A 287 -2.31 -31.52 10.44
C ASP A 287 -2.70 -32.96 10.03
N ALA A 288 -2.88 -33.87 10.99
CA ALA A 288 -3.32 -35.24 10.71
C ALA A 288 -4.73 -35.30 10.11
N ARG A 289 -5.68 -34.51 10.65
CA ARG A 289 -7.04 -34.41 10.09
C ARG A 289 -7.03 -33.82 8.68
N ALA A 290 -6.26 -32.74 8.46
CA ALA A 290 -6.14 -32.15 7.15
C ALA A 290 -5.55 -33.12 6.11
N ARG A 291 -4.60 -33.98 6.50
CA ARG A 291 -4.06 -35.03 5.61
C ARG A 291 -5.10 -36.09 5.22
N ALA A 292 -6.12 -36.29 6.02
CA ALA A 292 -7.21 -37.24 5.74
C ALA A 292 -8.25 -36.66 4.76
N LEU A 293 -8.23 -35.36 4.47
CA LEU A 293 -9.13 -34.74 3.50
C LEU A 293 -8.85 -35.22 2.07
N PRO A 294 -9.84 -35.16 1.15
CA PRO A 294 -9.61 -35.28 -0.27
C PRO A 294 -8.50 -34.36 -0.76
N ARG A 295 -7.85 -34.72 -1.86
CA ARG A 295 -6.63 -34.07 -2.34
C ARG A 295 -6.76 -32.54 -2.43
N THR A 296 -7.82 -32.06 -3.05
CA THR A 296 -8.02 -30.61 -3.28
C THR A 296 -8.19 -29.86 -1.96
N GLU A 297 -9.06 -30.32 -1.05
CA GLU A 297 -9.30 -29.72 0.26
C GLU A 297 -8.05 -29.75 1.13
N ARG A 298 -7.29 -30.85 1.07
CA ARG A 298 -6.00 -30.98 1.74
C ARG A 298 -5.00 -29.94 1.24
N GLU A 299 -4.88 -29.77 -0.08
CA GLU A 299 -3.98 -28.76 -0.67
C GLU A 299 -4.41 -27.35 -0.28
N LEU A 300 -5.70 -27.02 -0.33
CA LEU A 300 -6.22 -25.72 0.12
C LEU A 300 -5.91 -25.45 1.59
N PHE A 301 -6.06 -26.48 2.46
CA PHE A 301 -5.70 -26.33 3.86
C PHE A 301 -4.22 -26.02 4.05
N PHE A 302 -3.33 -26.85 3.50
CA PHE A 302 -1.89 -26.69 3.73
C PHE A 302 -1.31 -25.44 3.07
N ARG A 303 -1.89 -24.99 1.97
CA ARG A 303 -1.46 -23.77 1.25
C ARG A 303 -2.05 -22.49 1.85
N GLY A 304 -3.31 -22.48 2.22
CA GLY A 304 -4.05 -21.27 2.58
C GLY A 304 -4.37 -21.09 4.06
N LEU A 305 -4.58 -22.20 4.81
CA LEU A 305 -5.13 -22.13 6.16
C LEU A 305 -4.15 -22.55 7.27
N ARG A 306 -3.18 -23.41 6.96
CA ARG A 306 -2.25 -23.93 7.95
C ARG A 306 -1.38 -22.84 8.53
N ARG A 307 -1.39 -22.73 9.86
CA ARG A 307 -0.52 -21.81 10.60
C ARG A 307 0.61 -22.57 11.29
N THR A 308 1.80 -21.97 11.37
CA THR A 308 2.98 -22.54 12.05
C THR A 308 3.15 -21.95 13.45
N ALA A 309 4.04 -22.51 14.25
CA ALA A 309 4.29 -22.03 15.60
C ALA A 309 4.79 -20.58 15.60
N THR A 310 4.45 -19.84 16.64
CA THR A 310 4.88 -18.44 16.82
C THR A 310 6.41 -18.31 16.72
N GLY A 311 6.90 -17.34 15.95
CA GLY A 311 8.32 -17.08 15.74
C GLY A 311 8.99 -17.94 14.65
N THR A 312 8.23 -18.77 13.92
CA THR A 312 8.78 -19.68 12.91
C THR A 312 8.52 -19.25 11.46
N LEU A 313 7.82 -18.14 11.24
CA LEU A 313 7.43 -17.66 9.90
C LEU A 313 8.63 -17.54 8.96
N THR A 314 9.62 -16.76 9.37
CA THR A 314 10.81 -16.48 8.54
C THR A 314 11.71 -17.69 8.40
N ASP A 315 11.81 -18.57 9.41
CA ASP A 315 12.58 -19.81 9.31
C ASP A 315 11.98 -20.76 8.27
N ARG A 316 10.65 -20.82 8.19
CA ARG A 316 9.98 -21.61 7.15
C ARG A 316 10.23 -21.04 5.75
N ILE A 317 10.10 -19.73 5.57
CA ILE A 317 10.41 -19.09 4.28
C ILE A 317 11.87 -19.35 3.89
N ALA A 318 12.81 -19.17 4.84
CA ALA A 318 14.22 -19.41 4.61
C ALA A 318 14.53 -20.87 4.26
N ALA A 319 13.84 -21.83 4.90
CA ALA A 319 14.00 -23.25 4.59
C ALA A 319 13.50 -23.58 3.16
N ASP A 320 12.35 -23.04 2.76
CA ASP A 320 11.81 -23.26 1.41
C ASP A 320 12.71 -22.60 0.33
N ILE A 321 13.26 -21.42 0.61
CA ILE A 321 14.24 -20.76 -0.27
C ILE A 321 15.50 -21.61 -0.40
N ALA A 322 16.05 -22.09 0.73
CA ALA A 322 17.28 -22.88 0.74
C ALA A 322 17.11 -24.24 0.06
N ALA A 323 15.93 -24.84 0.16
CA ALA A 323 15.58 -26.11 -0.47
C ALA A 323 15.20 -25.97 -1.95
N GLY A 324 15.05 -24.75 -2.49
CA GLY A 324 14.55 -24.51 -3.84
C GLY A 324 13.07 -24.90 -4.01
N THR A 325 12.29 -24.83 -2.94
CA THR A 325 10.85 -25.16 -2.90
C THR A 325 9.96 -23.94 -2.67
N LEU A 326 10.54 -22.73 -2.73
CA LEU A 326 9.74 -21.50 -2.65
C LEU A 326 8.67 -21.53 -3.74
N PRO A 327 7.38 -21.32 -3.39
CA PRO A 327 6.29 -21.32 -4.39
C PRO A 327 6.44 -20.20 -5.42
N THR A 328 5.76 -20.35 -6.55
CA THR A 328 5.63 -19.28 -7.55
C THR A 328 5.01 -18.04 -6.94
N VAL A 329 3.92 -18.19 -6.18
CA VAL A 329 3.27 -17.06 -5.49
C VAL A 329 3.24 -17.32 -3.99
N SER A 330 3.80 -16.41 -3.22
CA SER A 330 3.86 -16.46 -1.76
C SER A 330 3.18 -15.23 -1.15
N TYR A 331 2.22 -15.46 -0.26
CA TYR A 331 1.64 -14.42 0.59
C TYR A 331 2.22 -14.56 1.98
N VAL A 332 2.77 -13.49 2.51
CA VAL A 332 3.28 -13.45 3.88
C VAL A 332 2.31 -12.64 4.73
N VAL A 333 1.77 -13.27 5.76
CA VAL A 333 0.87 -12.66 6.74
C VAL A 333 1.61 -12.61 8.06
N ALA A 334 1.92 -11.40 8.51
CA ALA A 334 2.65 -11.15 9.74
C ALA A 334 1.80 -11.49 10.99
N SER A 335 2.47 -11.78 12.11
CA SER A 335 1.81 -11.78 13.40
C SER A 335 1.42 -10.36 13.84
N GLU A 336 0.50 -10.20 14.79
CA GLU A 336 0.14 -8.90 15.36
C GLU A 336 1.39 -8.06 15.71
N ARG A 337 2.40 -8.70 16.32
CA ARG A 337 3.63 -8.02 16.77
C ARG A 337 4.53 -7.55 15.64
N GLU A 338 4.40 -8.08 14.43
CA GLU A 338 5.22 -7.78 13.25
C GLU A 338 4.39 -7.20 12.09
N SER A 339 3.07 -7.04 12.28
CA SER A 339 2.13 -6.51 11.27
C SER A 339 2.30 -5.03 10.99
N GLU A 340 2.91 -4.30 11.91
CA GLU A 340 3.05 -2.83 11.89
C GLU A 340 1.78 -2.06 12.29
N HIS A 341 0.69 -2.76 12.58
CA HIS A 341 -0.53 -2.11 13.06
C HIS A 341 -0.25 -1.21 14.27
N PRO A 342 -0.68 0.07 14.26
CA PRO A 342 -0.32 1.00 15.32
C PRO A 342 -0.69 0.52 16.72
N SER A 343 -1.82 -0.15 16.91
CA SER A 343 -2.23 -0.65 18.23
C SER A 343 -1.49 -1.91 18.71
N GLY A 344 -0.82 -2.68 17.82
CA GLY A 344 -0.24 -3.99 18.15
C GLY A 344 1.26 -4.12 17.88
N SER A 345 1.80 -3.33 16.96
CA SER A 345 3.14 -3.47 16.41
C SER A 345 3.90 -2.14 16.32
N SER A 346 5.00 -2.11 15.59
CA SER A 346 5.78 -0.89 15.34
C SER A 346 6.52 -1.00 14.01
N PRO A 347 6.92 0.15 13.40
CA PRO A 347 7.74 0.16 12.19
C PRO A 347 9.04 -0.66 12.31
N ARG A 348 9.64 -0.70 13.50
CA ARG A 348 10.85 -1.47 13.77
C ARG A 348 10.61 -2.97 13.74
N ALA A 349 9.46 -3.43 14.22
CA ALA A 349 9.11 -4.85 14.21
C ALA A 349 8.94 -5.35 12.77
N SER A 350 8.21 -4.61 11.94
CA SER A 350 8.10 -4.86 10.50
C SER A 350 9.45 -4.84 9.79
N ALA A 351 10.29 -3.82 10.04
CA ALA A 351 11.63 -3.73 9.47
C ALA A 351 12.46 -4.99 9.74
N ASN A 352 12.36 -5.56 10.95
CA ASN A 352 13.04 -6.80 11.30
C ASN A 352 12.49 -8.02 10.55
N LEU A 353 11.17 -8.12 10.37
CA LEU A 353 10.55 -9.16 9.56
C LEU A 353 11.03 -9.09 8.11
N VAL A 354 10.95 -7.93 7.48
CA VAL A 354 11.39 -7.70 6.09
C VAL A 354 12.89 -8.01 5.95
N HIS A 355 13.71 -7.54 6.90
CA HIS A 355 15.16 -7.80 6.90
C HIS A 355 15.47 -9.31 6.89
N ARG A 356 14.80 -10.12 7.72
CA ARG A 356 15.01 -11.58 7.76
C ARG A 356 14.62 -12.26 6.44
N ILE A 357 13.53 -11.83 5.81
CA ILE A 357 13.13 -12.36 4.50
C ILE A 357 14.17 -12.00 3.43
N LEU A 358 14.64 -10.75 3.40
CA LEU A 358 15.66 -10.30 2.45
C LEU A 358 17.01 -10.96 2.69
N ASP A 359 17.39 -11.24 3.95
CA ASP A 359 18.60 -11.99 4.28
C ASP A 359 18.52 -13.44 3.76
N ALA A 360 17.38 -14.09 3.91
CA ALA A 360 17.17 -15.43 3.38
C ALA A 360 17.29 -15.47 1.83
N LEU A 361 16.71 -14.50 1.14
CA LEU A 361 16.84 -14.34 -0.31
C LEU A 361 18.29 -14.05 -0.71
N GLY A 362 18.97 -13.14 -0.04
CA GLY A 362 20.34 -12.75 -0.34
C GLY A 362 21.34 -13.88 -0.16
N ARG A 363 21.14 -14.78 0.82
CA ARG A 363 21.94 -16.00 0.99
C ARG A 363 21.75 -17.02 -0.12
N ASN A 364 20.73 -16.88 -0.95
CA ASN A 364 20.40 -17.77 -2.06
C ASN A 364 20.31 -16.99 -3.38
N PRO A 365 21.45 -16.53 -3.95
CA PRO A 365 21.46 -15.65 -5.12
C PRO A 365 20.73 -16.23 -6.35
N ALA A 366 20.67 -17.55 -6.50
CA ALA A 366 19.96 -18.19 -7.60
C ALA A 366 18.43 -17.98 -7.51
N VAL A 367 17.86 -17.96 -6.29
CA VAL A 367 16.45 -17.65 -6.03
C VAL A 367 16.23 -16.14 -6.09
N TRP A 368 17.12 -15.36 -5.45
CA TRP A 368 17.03 -13.88 -5.45
C TRP A 368 16.92 -13.31 -6.87
N ARG A 369 17.74 -13.78 -7.80
CA ARG A 369 17.78 -13.28 -9.19
C ARG A 369 16.47 -13.42 -9.95
N LYS A 370 15.53 -14.22 -9.45
CA LYS A 370 14.27 -14.57 -10.09
C LYS A 370 13.07 -14.20 -9.23
N THR A 371 13.29 -13.37 -8.19
CA THR A 371 12.29 -13.03 -7.19
C THR A 371 11.93 -11.56 -7.22
N ALA A 372 10.65 -11.26 -7.04
CA ALA A 372 10.15 -9.94 -6.68
C ALA A 372 9.39 -10.01 -5.35
N LEU A 373 9.73 -9.12 -4.41
CA LEU A 373 9.00 -8.91 -3.18
C LEU A 373 8.29 -7.56 -3.25
N PHE A 374 6.98 -7.57 -3.00
CA PHE A 374 6.14 -6.40 -2.89
C PHE A 374 5.84 -6.15 -1.41
N LEU A 375 6.41 -5.09 -0.86
CA LEU A 375 6.10 -4.60 0.48
C LEU A 375 5.07 -3.48 0.35
N LEU A 376 3.88 -3.70 0.87
CA LEU A 376 2.75 -2.79 0.76
C LEU A 376 1.96 -2.71 2.06
N TYR A 377 1.00 -1.78 2.12
CA TYR A 377 0.13 -1.56 3.28
C TYR A 377 -1.32 -1.60 2.84
N ASP A 378 -2.20 -2.10 3.70
CA ASP A 378 -3.60 -2.34 3.36
C ASP A 378 -4.43 -1.05 3.35
N GLU A 379 -4.26 -0.15 4.31
CA GLU A 379 -4.95 1.14 4.39
C GLU A 379 -4.16 2.14 5.27
N ASN A 380 -4.66 3.36 5.43
CA ASN A 380 -3.93 4.48 6.01
C ASN A 380 -4.08 4.67 7.53
N ASP A 381 -4.81 3.83 8.26
CA ASP A 381 -5.13 3.96 9.71
C ASP A 381 -5.79 5.30 10.10
N GLY A 382 -6.17 6.09 9.16
CA GLY A 382 -6.58 7.46 9.41
C GLY A 382 -5.45 8.47 9.47
N TYR A 383 -4.20 8.11 9.16
CA TYR A 383 -3.13 9.07 8.97
C TYR A 383 -3.31 9.82 7.64
N PHE A 384 -3.04 11.11 7.69
CA PHE A 384 -3.23 12.05 6.59
C PHE A 384 -2.38 11.71 5.37
N ASP A 385 -2.99 11.88 4.19
CA ASP A 385 -2.29 11.97 2.92
C ASP A 385 -2.82 13.18 2.15
N HIS A 386 -1.93 13.95 1.51
CA HIS A 386 -2.32 15.21 0.86
C HIS A 386 -2.87 15.02 -0.55
N VAL A 387 -2.69 13.84 -1.15
CA VAL A 387 -3.08 13.59 -2.54
C VAL A 387 -4.50 13.01 -2.61
N PRO A 388 -5.46 13.73 -3.23
CA PRO A 388 -6.80 13.20 -3.40
C PRO A 388 -6.81 11.90 -4.22
N PRO A 389 -7.50 10.84 -3.77
CA PRO A 389 -7.62 9.62 -4.56
C PRO A 389 -8.51 9.82 -5.80
N PRO A 390 -8.24 9.05 -6.88
CA PRO A 390 -9.16 8.94 -8.01
C PRO A 390 -10.55 8.49 -7.59
N ARG A 391 -11.59 9.10 -8.16
CA ARG A 391 -12.99 8.75 -7.90
C ARG A 391 -13.67 8.19 -9.15
N PRO A 392 -14.49 7.15 -9.01
CA PRO A 392 -15.20 6.56 -10.13
C PRO A 392 -16.28 7.51 -10.68
N PRO A 393 -16.59 7.42 -11.99
CA PRO A 393 -17.76 8.07 -12.58
C PRO A 393 -19.06 7.66 -11.88
N ARG A 394 -20.00 8.59 -11.74
CA ARG A 394 -21.25 8.37 -10.98
C ARG A 394 -22.20 7.35 -11.59
N ASP A 395 -22.09 7.07 -12.88
CA ASP A 395 -22.88 6.08 -13.60
C ASP A 395 -22.41 4.63 -13.38
N LEU A 396 -21.27 4.42 -12.75
CA LEU A 396 -20.76 3.09 -12.39
C LEU A 396 -21.28 2.64 -11.03
N ALA A 397 -22.51 2.13 -10.98
CA ALA A 397 -23.20 1.77 -9.74
C ALA A 397 -22.38 0.84 -8.82
N ASP A 398 -21.60 -0.08 -9.39
CA ASP A 398 -20.77 -1.03 -8.62
C ASP A 398 -19.60 -0.38 -7.87
N GLU A 399 -19.24 0.86 -8.20
CA GLU A 399 -18.21 1.63 -7.53
C GLU A 399 -18.79 2.69 -6.57
N TRP A 400 -20.07 2.55 -6.18
CA TRP A 400 -20.76 3.44 -5.26
C TRP A 400 -21.55 2.67 -4.20
N VAL A 401 -21.52 3.13 -2.96
CA VAL A 401 -22.23 2.53 -1.84
C VAL A 401 -22.95 3.64 -1.06
N GLY A 402 -24.28 3.63 -1.04
CA GLY A 402 -25.07 4.64 -0.34
C GLY A 402 -24.80 6.09 -0.79
N GLY A 403 -24.40 6.29 -2.06
CA GLY A 403 -24.04 7.61 -2.60
C GLY A 403 -22.61 8.04 -2.34
N LEU A 404 -21.80 7.23 -1.65
CA LEU A 404 -20.37 7.43 -1.42
C LEU A 404 -19.54 6.57 -2.38
N PRO A 405 -18.40 7.06 -2.91
CA PRO A 405 -17.56 6.28 -3.81
C PRO A 405 -16.88 5.12 -3.07
N LEU A 406 -17.00 3.91 -3.61
CA LEU A 406 -16.20 2.76 -3.17
C LEU A 406 -14.73 2.92 -3.59
N GLY A 407 -14.50 3.57 -4.74
CA GLY A 407 -13.23 3.74 -5.43
C GLY A 407 -12.06 4.10 -4.54
N LEU A 408 -10.89 4.39 -5.11
CA LEU A 408 -9.64 4.37 -4.33
C LEU A 408 -9.71 5.18 -3.03
N GLY A 409 -9.04 4.67 -1.99
CA GLY A 409 -8.80 5.40 -0.74
C GLY A 409 -7.47 6.17 -0.79
N ASP A 410 -6.92 6.53 0.37
CA ASP A 410 -5.70 7.32 0.45
C ASP A 410 -4.47 6.54 -0.02
N ARG A 411 -3.39 7.26 -0.36
CA ARG A 411 -2.13 6.60 -0.71
C ARG A 411 -1.56 5.86 0.49
N VAL A 412 -1.03 4.67 0.20
CA VAL A 412 -0.31 3.84 1.16
C VAL A 412 1.09 3.50 0.62
N PRO A 413 2.08 3.22 1.47
CA PRO A 413 3.41 2.87 1.01
C PRO A 413 3.43 1.60 0.16
N MET A 414 4.21 1.61 -0.93
CA MET A 414 4.51 0.43 -1.72
C MET A 414 5.96 0.51 -2.18
N THR A 415 6.75 -0.52 -1.84
CA THR A 415 8.12 -0.68 -2.33
C THR A 415 8.26 -2.03 -3.03
N VAL A 416 8.78 -2.03 -4.26
CA VAL A 416 9.02 -3.25 -5.04
C VAL A 416 10.49 -3.58 -4.98
N VAL A 417 10.82 -4.71 -4.33
CA VAL A 417 12.19 -5.17 -4.06
C VAL A 417 12.52 -6.35 -4.98
N SER A 418 13.40 -6.14 -5.93
CA SER A 418 13.80 -7.12 -6.95
C SER A 418 15.14 -6.72 -7.55
N PRO A 419 15.91 -7.63 -8.14
CA PRO A 419 17.10 -7.26 -8.93
C PRO A 419 16.78 -6.26 -10.07
N TRP A 420 15.55 -6.24 -10.57
CA TRP A 420 15.09 -5.37 -11.66
C TRP A 420 14.42 -4.06 -11.21
N THR A 421 14.44 -3.79 -9.92
CA THR A 421 13.86 -2.54 -9.36
C THR A 421 14.88 -1.70 -8.61
N VAL A 422 16.17 -2.08 -8.65
CA VAL A 422 17.26 -1.37 -7.97
C VAL A 422 17.51 0.01 -8.59
N GLY A 423 18.02 0.95 -7.79
CA GLY A 423 18.45 2.28 -8.24
C GLY A 423 17.69 3.44 -7.61
N GLY A 424 16.81 3.17 -6.63
CA GLY A 424 16.10 4.22 -5.90
C GLY A 424 15.10 4.99 -6.77
N HIS A 425 14.43 4.30 -7.67
CA HIS A 425 13.45 4.90 -8.59
C HIS A 425 12.13 5.22 -7.90
N VAL A 426 11.39 6.16 -8.49
CA VAL A 426 9.97 6.39 -8.18
C VAL A 426 9.10 5.99 -9.36
N ALA A 427 8.03 5.22 -9.09
CA ALA A 427 6.99 4.86 -10.05
C ALA A 427 5.71 5.62 -9.70
N SER A 428 5.29 6.52 -10.60
CA SER A 428 4.15 7.42 -10.41
C SER A 428 2.95 7.06 -11.30
N GLU A 429 2.88 5.83 -11.82
CA GLU A 429 1.65 5.29 -12.40
C GLU A 429 0.65 5.03 -11.28
N THR A 430 -0.63 5.25 -11.54
CA THR A 430 -1.70 4.99 -10.56
C THR A 430 -1.88 3.49 -10.34
N PHE A 431 -1.76 3.06 -9.08
CA PHE A 431 -1.93 1.67 -8.65
C PHE A 431 -2.87 1.57 -7.45
N ASP A 432 -3.49 0.40 -7.26
CA ASP A 432 -4.19 0.00 -6.05
C ASP A 432 -3.95 -1.49 -5.74
N HIS A 433 -4.62 -2.06 -4.74
CA HIS A 433 -4.44 -3.47 -4.40
C HIS A 433 -4.79 -4.41 -5.56
N THR A 434 -5.71 -4.03 -6.45
CA THR A 434 -6.03 -4.84 -7.63
C THR A 434 -4.87 -4.90 -8.63
N SER A 435 -3.93 -3.94 -8.56
CA SER A 435 -2.74 -3.93 -9.41
C SER A 435 -1.82 -5.13 -9.13
N THR A 436 -1.80 -5.67 -7.91
CA THR A 436 -1.05 -6.89 -7.56
C THR A 436 -1.61 -8.12 -8.27
N LEU A 437 -2.94 -8.21 -8.35
CA LEU A 437 -3.62 -9.28 -9.08
C LEU A 437 -3.46 -9.14 -10.59
N ARG A 438 -3.49 -7.90 -11.12
CA ARG A 438 -3.21 -7.62 -12.53
C ARG A 438 -1.76 -7.96 -12.90
N PHE A 439 -0.82 -7.78 -11.98
CA PHE A 439 0.55 -8.28 -12.15
C PHE A 439 0.57 -9.80 -12.33
N LEU A 440 -0.16 -10.53 -11.48
CA LEU A 440 -0.29 -11.98 -11.62
C LEU A 440 -1.00 -12.40 -12.92
N GLU A 441 -2.05 -11.68 -13.34
CA GLU A 441 -2.69 -11.90 -14.66
C GLU A 441 -1.68 -11.75 -15.80
N ARG A 442 -0.89 -10.68 -15.78
CA ARG A 442 0.10 -10.38 -16.82
C ARG A 442 1.24 -11.39 -16.85
N TRP A 443 1.69 -11.81 -15.67
CA TRP A 443 2.83 -12.72 -15.52
C TRP A 443 2.47 -14.17 -15.77
N LEU A 444 1.37 -14.65 -15.20
CA LEU A 444 0.98 -16.07 -15.18
C LEU A 444 -0.06 -16.43 -16.25
N GLY A 445 -0.66 -15.46 -16.93
CA GLY A 445 -1.73 -15.70 -17.89
C GLY A 445 -3.05 -16.17 -17.26
N ILE A 446 -3.25 -15.95 -15.97
CA ILE A 446 -4.52 -16.24 -15.27
C ILE A 446 -5.50 -15.09 -15.45
N ALA A 447 -6.76 -15.27 -15.06
CA ALA A 447 -7.78 -14.22 -15.05
C ALA A 447 -8.35 -14.03 -13.64
N VAL A 448 -8.50 -12.76 -13.23
CA VAL A 448 -9.17 -12.35 -11.99
C VAL A 448 -10.43 -11.56 -12.35
N PRO A 449 -11.56 -12.22 -12.62
CA PRO A 449 -12.73 -11.60 -13.24
C PRO A 449 -13.44 -10.57 -12.34
N ALA A 450 -13.20 -10.61 -11.04
CA ALA A 450 -13.84 -9.72 -10.07
C ALA A 450 -13.31 -8.29 -10.09
N ILE A 451 -12.16 -8.02 -10.75
CA ILE A 451 -11.64 -6.66 -10.91
C ILE A 451 -12.56 -5.87 -11.83
N SER A 452 -13.12 -4.76 -11.34
CA SER A 452 -14.05 -3.93 -12.11
C SER A 452 -13.41 -3.31 -13.37
N SER A 453 -14.23 -2.98 -14.36
CA SER A 453 -13.77 -2.32 -15.60
C SER A 453 -13.11 -0.96 -15.31
N TRP A 454 -13.62 -0.23 -14.32
CA TRP A 454 -13.06 1.04 -13.92
C TRP A 454 -11.65 0.89 -13.36
N ARG A 455 -11.43 -0.03 -12.42
CA ARG A 455 -10.09 -0.27 -11.85
C ARG A 455 -9.11 -0.76 -12.90
N ARG A 456 -9.56 -1.59 -13.85
CA ARG A 456 -8.74 -2.00 -14.99
C ARG A 456 -8.34 -0.83 -15.89
N THR A 457 -9.17 0.20 -15.96
CA THR A 457 -8.94 1.41 -16.76
C THR A 457 -7.98 2.37 -16.06
N VAL A 458 -8.17 2.62 -14.75
CA VAL A 458 -7.44 3.64 -13.99
C VAL A 458 -6.14 3.10 -13.40
N CYS A 459 -6.15 1.87 -12.86
CA CYS A 459 -5.00 1.30 -12.17
C CYS A 459 -4.09 0.51 -13.12
N GLY A 460 -2.78 0.65 -12.96
CA GLY A 460 -1.74 -0.11 -13.66
C GLY A 460 -1.64 -1.58 -13.21
N ASP A 461 -0.67 -2.29 -13.78
CA ASP A 461 -0.39 -3.69 -13.46
C ASP A 461 0.98 -3.89 -12.79
N LEU A 462 1.58 -2.82 -12.25
CA LEU A 462 2.88 -2.77 -11.58
C LEU A 462 4.10 -3.11 -12.44
N THR A 463 3.92 -3.51 -13.71
CA THR A 463 5.09 -3.84 -14.57
C THR A 463 5.96 -2.64 -14.86
N SER A 464 5.41 -1.41 -14.85
CA SER A 464 6.18 -0.17 -15.02
C SER A 464 7.15 0.13 -13.87
N ALA A 465 7.00 -0.53 -12.71
CA ALA A 465 7.95 -0.40 -11.60
C ALA A 465 9.27 -1.12 -11.85
N PHE A 466 9.34 -1.98 -12.87
CA PHE A 466 10.51 -2.79 -13.22
C PHE A 466 11.27 -2.22 -14.40
N ASP A 467 12.59 -2.49 -14.41
CA ASP A 467 13.44 -2.35 -15.59
C ASP A 467 14.23 -3.64 -15.79
N PHE A 468 13.80 -4.44 -16.75
CA PHE A 468 14.41 -5.72 -17.05
C PHE A 468 15.63 -5.61 -17.99
N GLN A 469 15.95 -4.41 -18.49
CA GLN A 469 16.94 -4.21 -19.55
C GLN A 469 18.29 -3.70 -19.01
N VAL A 470 18.28 -2.97 -17.89
CA VAL A 470 19.46 -2.26 -17.39
C VAL A 470 19.88 -2.79 -16.03
N PRO A 471 21.13 -3.31 -15.87
CA PRO A 471 21.69 -3.63 -14.57
C PRO A 471 21.75 -2.37 -13.70
N GLN A 472 21.08 -2.37 -12.58
CA GLN A 472 21.00 -1.23 -11.66
C GLN A 472 22.20 -1.23 -10.68
N GLY A 473 22.52 -0.07 -10.11
CA GLY A 473 23.56 0.07 -9.09
C GLY A 473 23.21 -0.62 -7.77
N LEU A 474 24.20 -0.84 -6.91
CA LEU A 474 24.03 -1.53 -5.63
C LEU A 474 23.43 -0.61 -4.56
N PRO A 475 22.46 -1.08 -3.75
CA PRO A 475 22.02 -0.37 -2.57
C PRO A 475 23.07 -0.40 -1.46
N THR A 476 22.99 0.54 -0.54
CA THR A 476 23.76 0.57 0.71
C THR A 476 23.24 -0.46 1.70
N GLN A 477 24.15 -1.05 2.49
CA GLN A 477 23.78 -1.99 3.56
C GLN A 477 23.03 -1.29 4.70
N ALA A 478 22.00 -1.98 5.24
CA ALA A 478 21.23 -1.44 6.35
C ALA A 478 20.73 -2.55 7.29
N HIS A 479 20.93 -2.40 8.60
CA HIS A 479 20.38 -3.30 9.62
C HIS A 479 19.34 -2.56 10.46
N PRO A 480 18.12 -3.10 10.63
CA PRO A 480 17.14 -2.50 11.53
C PRO A 480 17.62 -2.60 12.99
N ARG A 481 17.18 -1.64 13.81
CA ARG A 481 17.46 -1.70 15.25
C ARG A 481 16.71 -2.86 15.89
N PRO A 482 17.22 -3.50 16.95
CA PRO A 482 16.50 -4.52 17.70
C PRO A 482 15.15 -4.00 18.19
N VAL A 483 14.12 -4.84 18.15
CA VAL A 483 12.79 -4.50 18.67
C VAL A 483 12.89 -4.39 20.19
N GLY A 484 12.44 -3.26 20.74
CA GLY A 484 12.34 -3.04 22.19
C GLY A 484 11.14 -3.73 22.83
N ALA A 485 11.02 -3.63 24.15
CA ALA A 485 9.78 -3.99 24.83
C ALA A 485 8.64 -3.08 24.39
N LEU A 486 7.42 -3.62 24.31
CA LEU A 486 6.24 -2.82 23.99
C LEU A 486 6.00 -1.77 25.09
N SER A 487 5.96 -0.50 24.70
CA SER A 487 5.55 0.61 25.55
C SER A 487 4.03 0.78 25.52
N PRO A 488 3.43 1.50 26.49
CA PRO A 488 2.03 1.88 26.38
C PRO A 488 1.74 2.65 25.10
N ARG A 489 0.61 2.35 24.46
CA ARG A 489 0.15 3.06 23.26
C ARG A 489 -0.32 4.46 23.60
N TRP A 490 -0.13 5.41 22.69
CA TRP A 490 -0.47 6.80 22.89
C TRP A 490 -0.76 7.49 21.55
N LYS A 491 -1.52 8.59 21.61
CA LYS A 491 -1.81 9.40 20.42
C LYS A 491 -0.92 10.63 20.38
N PRO A 492 -0.18 10.86 19.29
CA PRO A 492 0.62 12.07 19.12
C PRO A 492 -0.29 13.30 19.03
N HIS A 493 0.03 14.37 19.76
CA HIS A 493 -0.66 15.65 19.66
C HIS A 493 0.21 16.72 19.02
N ALA A 494 -0.43 17.56 18.22
CA ALA A 494 0.21 18.65 17.51
C ALA A 494 0.86 19.68 18.48
N PRO A 495 1.95 20.34 18.06
CA PRO A 495 2.47 21.49 18.79
C PRO A 495 1.49 22.68 18.71
N ALA A 496 1.53 23.58 19.71
CA ALA A 496 0.70 24.79 19.71
C ALA A 496 0.95 25.71 18.48
N VAL A 497 2.16 25.69 17.94
CA VAL A 497 2.55 26.37 16.71
C VAL A 497 3.27 25.37 15.82
N GLY A 498 2.78 25.20 14.61
CA GLY A 498 3.36 24.30 13.60
C GLY A 498 3.70 25.03 12.31
N ARG A 499 4.53 24.40 11.50
CA ARG A 499 4.88 24.84 10.15
C ARG A 499 4.86 23.63 9.21
N ARG A 500 4.65 23.86 7.92
CA ARG A 500 4.80 22.81 6.89
C ARG A 500 6.21 22.21 7.00
N PRO A 501 6.32 20.87 7.06
CA PRO A 501 7.62 20.20 7.10
C PRO A 501 8.43 20.45 5.84
N ALA A 502 9.75 20.46 5.96
CA ALA A 502 10.65 20.43 4.81
C ALA A 502 10.77 18.98 4.31
N GLN A 503 10.69 18.79 3.01
CA GLN A 503 11.06 17.55 2.36
C GLN A 503 12.57 17.53 2.13
N GLU A 504 13.20 16.34 2.17
CA GLU A 504 14.62 16.17 1.88
C GLU A 504 14.96 16.73 0.49
N PRO A 505 16.08 17.47 0.34
CA PRO A 505 16.49 17.98 -0.96
C PRO A 505 16.98 16.85 -1.87
N GLY A 506 16.76 17.02 -3.17
CA GLY A 506 17.22 16.11 -4.22
C GLY A 506 16.08 15.49 -5.02
N GLU A 507 16.47 14.91 -6.13
CA GLU A 507 15.59 14.22 -7.08
C GLU A 507 15.78 12.71 -6.97
N ARG A 508 14.86 11.98 -7.58
CA ARG A 508 14.86 10.53 -7.70
C ARG A 508 14.61 10.17 -9.16
N PRO A 509 15.33 9.17 -9.74
CA PRO A 509 15.03 8.76 -11.10
C PRO A 509 13.62 8.21 -11.19
N ALA A 510 12.84 8.68 -12.17
CA ALA A 510 11.46 8.24 -12.36
C ALA A 510 11.38 7.05 -13.31
N ARG A 511 10.47 6.11 -13.01
CA ARG A 511 10.04 5.09 -13.97
C ARG A 511 9.14 5.73 -15.03
N PRO A 512 9.15 5.23 -16.27
CA PRO A 512 8.23 5.72 -17.30
C PRO A 512 6.76 5.56 -16.89
N VAL A 513 5.96 6.58 -17.16
CA VAL A 513 4.51 6.52 -16.98
C VAL A 513 3.80 6.39 -18.33
N PRO A 514 2.64 5.71 -18.41
CA PRO A 514 1.93 5.49 -19.67
C PRO A 514 1.04 6.67 -20.09
N TYR A 515 1.25 7.85 -19.51
CA TYR A 515 0.42 9.04 -19.71
C TYR A 515 1.15 10.12 -20.50
N VAL A 516 0.40 10.85 -21.32
CA VAL A 516 0.83 12.11 -21.97
C VAL A 516 -0.32 13.11 -21.81
N PRO A 517 -0.49 13.65 -20.58
CA PRO A 517 -1.67 14.44 -20.22
C PRO A 517 -1.55 15.89 -20.67
N GLY A 518 -2.71 16.55 -20.82
CA GLY A 518 -2.79 17.99 -21.04
C GLY A 518 -4.16 18.52 -20.65
N ALA A 519 -4.22 19.80 -20.31
CA ALA A 519 -5.46 20.49 -20.01
C ALA A 519 -5.47 21.90 -20.60
N THR A 520 -6.62 22.35 -21.08
CA THR A 520 -6.87 23.73 -21.52
C THR A 520 -8.23 24.19 -21.05
N ALA A 521 -8.40 25.51 -20.84
CA ALA A 521 -9.67 26.11 -20.45
C ALA A 521 -10.12 27.14 -21.47
N VAL A 522 -11.39 27.08 -21.89
CA VAL A 522 -12.00 27.99 -22.86
C VAL A 522 -13.20 28.66 -22.21
N PRO A 523 -13.20 29.99 -22.02
CA PRO A 523 -14.32 30.73 -21.46
C PRO A 523 -15.61 30.50 -22.27
N ARG A 524 -16.75 30.51 -21.58
CA ARG A 524 -18.11 30.42 -22.08
C ARG A 524 -18.98 31.51 -21.44
N PRO A 525 -20.14 31.86 -21.99
CA PRO A 525 -21.00 32.88 -21.42
C PRO A 525 -21.38 32.59 -19.95
N ASP A 526 -21.65 31.31 -19.60
CA ASP A 526 -22.14 30.89 -18.28
C ASP A 526 -21.11 30.04 -17.52
N GLY A 527 -19.84 30.03 -17.96
CA GLY A 527 -18.83 29.18 -17.34
C GLY A 527 -17.52 29.06 -18.11
N VAL A 528 -16.87 27.94 -17.94
CA VAL A 528 -15.63 27.60 -18.62
C VAL A 528 -15.65 26.14 -19.06
N ARG A 529 -15.25 25.89 -20.30
CA ARG A 529 -15.04 24.53 -20.80
C ARG A 529 -13.60 24.11 -20.58
N VAL A 530 -13.39 23.12 -19.71
CA VAL A 530 -12.08 22.47 -19.55
C VAL A 530 -11.99 21.32 -20.54
N ARG A 531 -10.95 21.33 -21.36
CA ARG A 531 -10.60 20.21 -22.24
C ARG A 531 -9.44 19.47 -21.60
N LEU A 532 -9.64 18.20 -21.35
CA LEU A 532 -8.67 17.26 -20.81
C LEU A 532 -8.27 16.32 -21.94
N ASN A 533 -6.98 16.12 -22.14
CA ASN A 533 -6.49 15.18 -23.14
C ASN A 533 -5.40 14.29 -22.55
N ASN A 534 -5.32 13.08 -23.04
CA ASN A 534 -4.25 12.15 -22.76
C ASN A 534 -3.99 11.28 -23.99
N THR A 535 -2.83 11.46 -24.62
CA THR A 535 -2.39 10.71 -25.79
C THR A 535 -1.47 9.54 -25.44
N GLY A 536 -1.33 9.23 -24.15
CA GLY A 536 -0.61 8.07 -23.67
C GLY A 536 -1.30 6.74 -24.01
N SER A 537 -0.72 5.65 -23.58
CA SER A 537 -1.22 4.30 -23.87
C SER A 537 -2.26 3.77 -22.87
N ARG A 538 -2.48 4.47 -21.75
CA ARG A 538 -3.46 4.12 -20.70
C ARG A 538 -4.31 5.32 -20.35
N SER A 539 -5.52 5.07 -19.85
CA SER A 539 -6.39 6.11 -19.33
C SER A 539 -5.75 6.80 -18.13
N ALA A 540 -5.92 8.10 -18.04
CA ALA A 540 -5.43 8.96 -16.96
C ALA A 540 -6.62 9.57 -16.20
N HIS A 541 -6.58 9.52 -14.88
CA HIS A 541 -7.58 10.20 -14.04
C HIS A 541 -7.24 11.69 -13.91
N PHE A 542 -8.27 12.53 -14.05
CA PHE A 542 -8.19 13.97 -13.81
C PHE A 542 -9.23 14.41 -12.79
N THR A 543 -8.84 15.32 -11.91
CA THR A 543 -9.74 15.99 -10.97
C THR A 543 -9.71 17.49 -11.19
N VAL A 544 -10.87 18.13 -11.32
CA VAL A 544 -11.02 19.58 -11.48
C VAL A 544 -11.62 20.18 -10.21
N PHE A 545 -10.85 21.02 -9.54
CA PHE A 545 -11.26 21.73 -8.31
C PHE A 545 -11.77 23.14 -8.66
N PRO A 546 -13.07 23.42 -8.50
CA PRO A 546 -13.65 24.73 -8.81
C PRO A 546 -13.61 25.65 -7.58
N TYR A 547 -12.46 26.27 -7.28
CA TYR A 547 -12.27 27.12 -6.09
C TYR A 547 -13.17 28.37 -6.05
N HIS A 548 -13.69 28.80 -7.20
CA HIS A 548 -14.69 29.88 -7.28
C HIS A 548 -16.09 29.43 -6.83
N ALA A 549 -16.32 28.12 -6.68
CA ALA A 549 -17.58 27.52 -6.28
C ALA A 549 -17.31 26.41 -5.21
N PRO A 550 -16.85 26.80 -4.00
CA PRO A 550 -16.39 25.85 -2.99
C PRO A 550 -17.48 24.92 -2.44
N ASP A 551 -18.75 25.25 -2.64
CA ASP A 551 -19.88 24.39 -2.30
C ASP A 551 -20.13 23.28 -3.33
N SER A 552 -19.44 23.32 -4.48
CA SER A 552 -19.50 22.27 -5.50
C SER A 552 -18.57 21.12 -5.17
N VAL A 553 -18.93 19.92 -5.57
CA VAL A 553 -18.04 18.76 -5.53
C VAL A 553 -17.03 18.85 -6.68
N PRO A 554 -15.73 18.52 -6.46
CA PRO A 554 -14.76 18.43 -7.54
C PRO A 554 -15.24 17.49 -8.66
N LEU A 555 -14.92 17.83 -9.91
CA LEU A 555 -15.29 17.04 -11.09
C LEU A 555 -14.18 16.03 -11.40
N HIS A 556 -14.55 14.84 -11.84
CA HIS A 556 -13.64 13.75 -12.14
C HIS A 556 -13.83 13.25 -13.56
N ALA A 557 -12.76 12.88 -14.23
CA ALA A 557 -12.81 12.27 -15.56
C ALA A 557 -11.65 11.31 -15.77
N ASP A 558 -11.95 10.15 -16.37
CA ASP A 558 -10.96 9.20 -16.84
C ASP A 558 -10.76 9.43 -18.35
N VAL A 559 -9.53 9.75 -18.77
CA VAL A 559 -9.25 10.26 -20.10
C VAL A 559 -8.29 9.37 -20.86
N LEU A 560 -8.76 8.82 -21.98
CA LEU A 560 -7.94 8.29 -23.06
C LEU A 560 -8.41 8.95 -24.36
N GLY A 561 -7.59 9.80 -24.96
CA GLY A 561 -8.00 10.73 -25.99
C GLY A 561 -8.42 12.10 -25.41
N GLU A 562 -9.62 12.56 -25.62
CA GLU A 562 -10.13 13.89 -25.18
C GLU A 562 -11.46 13.76 -24.43
N VAL A 563 -11.60 14.48 -23.31
CA VAL A 563 -12.85 14.69 -22.56
C VAL A 563 -13.06 16.19 -22.35
N ARG A 564 -14.31 16.63 -22.36
CA ARG A 564 -14.70 18.03 -22.14
C ARG A 564 -15.63 18.13 -20.95
N LEU A 565 -15.28 18.97 -20.00
CA LEU A 565 -16.10 19.27 -18.82
C LEU A 565 -16.53 20.74 -18.88
N ASP A 566 -17.82 20.98 -18.76
CA ASP A 566 -18.36 22.34 -18.63
C ASP A 566 -18.50 22.65 -17.13
N VAL A 567 -17.74 23.64 -16.66
CA VAL A 567 -17.73 24.09 -15.26
C VAL A 567 -18.52 25.39 -15.18
N PRO A 568 -19.63 25.43 -14.45
CA PRO A 568 -20.42 26.66 -14.27
C PRO A 568 -19.57 27.73 -13.58
N ALA A 569 -19.61 28.96 -14.12
CA ALA A 569 -18.97 30.14 -13.54
C ALA A 569 -19.81 31.38 -13.86
N PRO A 570 -20.94 31.58 -13.14
CA PRO A 570 -21.81 32.72 -13.34
C PRO A 570 -21.03 34.04 -13.24
N GLY A 571 -21.23 34.94 -14.19
CA GLY A 571 -20.44 36.18 -14.27
C GLY A 571 -19.03 36.01 -14.83
N GLY A 572 -18.69 34.85 -15.38
CA GLY A 572 -17.44 34.60 -16.11
C GLY A 572 -16.17 34.57 -15.26
N ARG A 573 -16.30 34.59 -13.93
CA ARG A 573 -15.13 34.52 -13.02
C ARG A 573 -14.93 33.09 -12.57
N TYR A 574 -13.74 32.53 -12.81
CA TYR A 574 -13.37 31.19 -12.36
C TYR A 574 -11.94 31.14 -11.82
N ASP A 575 -11.72 30.22 -10.90
CA ASP A 575 -10.42 29.77 -10.40
C ASP A 575 -10.49 28.24 -10.32
N LEU A 576 -9.73 27.58 -11.19
CA LEU A 576 -9.71 26.14 -11.34
C LEU A 576 -8.30 25.62 -11.13
N LEU A 577 -8.18 24.50 -10.40
CA LEU A 577 -7.02 23.63 -10.46
C LEU A 577 -7.45 22.31 -11.11
N VAL A 578 -6.71 21.88 -12.12
CA VAL A 578 -6.82 20.56 -12.72
C VAL A 578 -5.65 19.73 -12.25
N LEU A 579 -5.90 18.65 -11.52
CA LEU A 579 -4.92 17.63 -11.24
C LEU A 579 -5.01 16.54 -12.32
N GLY A 580 -3.87 16.15 -12.87
CA GLY A 580 -3.70 15.01 -13.74
C GLY A 580 -2.89 13.89 -13.08
N PRO A 581 -2.58 12.83 -13.83
CA PRO A 581 -1.78 11.72 -13.35
C PRO A 581 -0.33 12.13 -13.03
N ALA A 582 0.35 11.38 -12.20
CA ALA A 582 1.78 11.54 -11.90
C ALA A 582 2.20 12.95 -11.43
N GLY A 583 1.29 13.72 -10.77
CA GLY A 583 1.58 15.05 -10.27
C GLY A 583 1.46 16.17 -11.30
N GLU A 584 1.06 15.88 -12.52
CA GLU A 584 0.77 16.93 -13.52
C GLU A 584 -0.41 17.79 -13.06
N HIS A 585 -0.32 19.10 -13.27
CA HIS A 585 -1.37 20.02 -12.83
C HIS A 585 -1.41 21.30 -13.67
N TRP A 586 -2.60 21.90 -13.78
CA TRP A 586 -2.85 23.13 -14.51
C TRP A 586 -3.75 24.05 -13.69
N ARG A 587 -3.44 25.33 -13.67
CA ARG A 587 -4.28 26.33 -13.03
C ARG A 587 -4.85 27.31 -14.05
N PHE A 588 -6.15 27.52 -14.00
CA PHE A 588 -6.87 28.45 -14.87
C PHE A 588 -7.64 29.46 -14.02
N VAL A 589 -7.30 30.73 -14.18
CA VAL A 589 -7.93 31.84 -13.43
C VAL A 589 -8.34 32.92 -14.41
N THR A 590 -9.55 33.46 -14.24
CA THR A 590 -9.95 34.66 -14.98
C THR A 590 -9.07 35.85 -14.57
N SER A 591 -8.40 36.49 -15.51
CA SER A 591 -7.73 37.75 -15.22
C SER A 591 -8.74 38.78 -14.72
N PRO A 592 -8.45 39.58 -13.67
CA PRO A 592 -9.27 40.72 -13.36
C PRO A 592 -9.35 41.61 -14.61
N ALA A 593 -10.56 42.01 -14.96
CA ALA A 593 -10.73 43.00 -16.02
C ALA A 593 -9.84 44.21 -15.65
N VAL A 594 -8.92 44.58 -16.51
CA VAL A 594 -8.27 45.91 -16.42
C VAL A 594 -9.42 46.90 -16.65
N GLU A 595 -9.97 47.47 -15.57
CA GLU A 595 -10.85 48.61 -15.70
C GLU A 595 -10.03 49.71 -16.36
N GLY A 596 -10.37 49.98 -17.64
CA GLY A 596 -9.81 51.05 -18.46
C GLY A 596 -10.38 52.41 -18.06
#